data_02828961af3dbc8ac472b40c0698fc11
#
_entry.id   02828961af3dbc8ac472b40c0698fc11
#
_cell.length_a   1.000
_cell.length_b   1.000
_cell.length_c   1.000
_cell.angle_alpha   90.00
_cell.angle_beta   90.00
_cell.angle_gamma   90.00
#
_symmetry.space_group_name_H-M   'P 1'
#
loop_
_entity.id
_entity.type
_entity.pdbx_description
1 polymer ?
#
loop_
_entity_poly.entity_id
_entity_poly.type
_entity_poly.pdbx_seq_one_letter_code
_entity_poly.pdbx_strand_id
1 'polypeptide(L)'
;MVWIWQQVGWPDFSWQPKRLAKAEERFLVAGGAFAGMARHLGEPDNDQLVIDSLSAEAITTSEIEGEILDRASVQSSIRRHLGFVTDNRRVGVAEQAISEMMVDLHRSFAAPLSNEMLFEWHRMLTGSRRDLKNIGRYRTHREPMQIVSGPIDAPVVHFEAPPSADMPREMSWFIDWFNRTAPDRAESLPALTRAGIAHFYFVCIHPFEDGNGRIGRALAEKILAQSLGRPTLIALAATILNRRRAYYEALERTNTSLELTEWLAWFAAVVIEAQRRTMALAEFLIDKTRLLDRMRGQLNERQRKVLVRVLREGPEGFKGGLSARNYVVITGASAATATRDLAGLVERGALVREGERRHARYHANIARRHVVAVAIDEQGRLVDAG
;
A
#
# COMPACT_ATOMS: atom_id res chain seq x y z
N MET A 1 -29.36 17.15 0.52
CA MET A 1 -28.61 16.07 1.21
C MET A 1 -27.87 16.74 2.36
N VAL A 2 -27.84 16.14 3.55
CA VAL A 2 -27.10 16.67 4.71
C VAL A 2 -25.80 15.86 4.82
N TRP A 3 -24.68 16.55 4.72
CA TRP A 3 -23.37 15.89 4.82
C TRP A 3 -23.04 15.52 6.27
N ILE A 4 -22.17 14.54 6.48
CA ILE A 4 -21.83 14.02 7.80
C ILE A 4 -21.36 15.12 8.76
N TRP A 5 -20.54 16.05 8.30
CA TRP A 5 -20.02 17.17 9.10
C TRP A 5 -21.08 18.21 9.51
N GLN A 6 -22.25 18.19 8.86
CA GLN A 6 -23.40 19.04 9.17
C GLN A 6 -24.33 18.43 10.22
N GLN A 7 -24.11 17.16 10.60
CA GLN A 7 -24.95 16.47 11.56
C GLN A 7 -24.67 16.91 12.98
N VAL A 8 -25.70 16.94 13.80
CA VAL A 8 -25.57 17.11 15.25
C VAL A 8 -24.79 15.89 15.78
N GLY A 9 -23.72 16.15 16.51
CA GLY A 9 -22.84 15.09 17.04
C GLY A 9 -21.54 14.88 16.24
N TRP A 10 -21.35 15.57 15.11
CA TRP A 10 -20.04 15.55 14.45
C TRP A 10 -18.94 16.12 15.35
N PRO A 11 -17.80 15.42 15.50
CA PRO A 11 -17.34 14.16 14.88
C PRO A 11 -17.47 12.92 15.81
N ASP A 12 -18.51 12.80 16.58
CA ASP A 12 -18.74 11.66 17.48
C ASP A 12 -19.25 10.46 16.70
N PHE A 13 -18.32 9.65 16.21
CA PHE A 13 -18.63 8.45 15.41
C PHE A 13 -19.09 7.29 16.30
N SER A 14 -20.02 6.50 15.78
CA SER A 14 -20.47 5.25 16.36
C SER A 14 -20.16 4.06 15.45
N TRP A 15 -20.00 2.88 16.03
CA TRP A 15 -19.81 1.62 15.31
C TRP A 15 -20.11 0.43 16.20
N GLN A 16 -20.16 -0.76 15.61
CA GLN A 16 -20.36 -2.03 16.32
C GLN A 16 -19.00 -2.73 16.56
N PRO A 17 -18.36 -2.61 17.74
CA PRO A 17 -17.01 -3.16 17.99
C PRO A 17 -16.95 -4.69 17.80
N LYS A 18 -18.03 -5.41 18.14
CA LYS A 18 -18.09 -6.87 18.00
C LYS A 18 -17.90 -7.35 16.57
N ARG A 19 -18.32 -6.55 15.58
CA ARG A 19 -18.18 -6.89 14.17
C ARG A 19 -16.73 -6.85 13.69
N LEU A 20 -15.87 -6.09 14.35
CA LEU A 20 -14.46 -5.92 14.01
C LEU A 20 -13.53 -6.79 14.85
N ALA A 21 -13.97 -7.31 15.96
CA ALA A 21 -13.13 -7.95 16.97
C ALA A 21 -12.20 -9.05 16.42
N LYS A 22 -12.73 -9.94 15.56
CA LYS A 22 -11.92 -11.01 14.94
C LYS A 22 -10.89 -10.47 13.94
N ALA A 23 -11.21 -9.40 13.21
CA ALA A 23 -10.29 -8.77 12.29
C ALA A 23 -9.15 -8.08 13.05
N GLU A 24 -9.45 -7.39 14.15
CA GLU A 24 -8.46 -6.77 15.05
C GLU A 24 -7.48 -7.81 15.61
N GLU A 25 -8.00 -8.91 16.15
CA GLU A 25 -7.17 -10.02 16.64
C GLU A 25 -6.28 -10.58 15.52
N ARG A 26 -6.87 -10.85 14.34
CA ARG A 26 -6.15 -11.40 13.20
C ARG A 26 -5.04 -10.49 12.71
N PHE A 27 -5.29 -9.18 12.69
CA PHE A 27 -4.29 -8.18 12.33
C PHE A 27 -3.06 -8.23 13.24
N LEU A 28 -3.29 -8.25 14.56
CA LEU A 28 -2.20 -8.27 15.53
C LEU A 28 -1.40 -9.57 15.50
N VAL A 29 -2.09 -10.72 15.40
CA VAL A 29 -1.43 -12.05 15.29
C VAL A 29 -0.57 -12.12 14.04
N ALA A 30 -1.10 -11.74 12.88
CA ALA A 30 -0.35 -11.74 11.63
C ALA A 30 0.79 -10.72 11.65
N GLY A 31 0.60 -9.57 12.30
CA GLY A 31 1.66 -8.58 12.54
C GLY A 31 2.82 -9.16 13.35
N GLY A 32 2.53 -9.92 14.41
CA GLY A 32 3.54 -10.62 15.20
C GLY A 32 4.28 -11.70 14.39
N ALA A 33 3.54 -12.51 13.62
CA ALA A 33 4.11 -13.53 12.74
C ALA A 33 5.07 -12.92 11.69
N PHE A 34 4.67 -11.81 11.07
CA PHE A 34 5.53 -11.08 10.14
C PHE A 34 6.82 -10.58 10.80
N ALA A 35 6.75 -10.07 12.05
CA ALA A 35 7.94 -9.67 12.81
C ALA A 35 8.90 -10.83 13.05
N GLY A 36 8.36 -11.98 13.42
CA GLY A 36 9.15 -13.20 13.58
C GLY A 36 9.86 -13.58 12.27
N MET A 37 9.14 -13.59 11.16
CA MET A 37 9.66 -13.94 9.85
C MET A 37 10.72 -12.94 9.35
N ALA A 38 10.50 -11.64 9.50
CA ALA A 38 11.44 -10.60 9.07
C ALA A 38 12.80 -10.69 9.76
N ARG A 39 12.86 -11.21 11.01
CA ARG A 39 14.13 -11.47 11.71
C ARG A 39 15.00 -12.54 11.06
N HIS A 40 14.40 -13.42 10.25
CA HIS A 40 15.12 -14.48 9.52
C HIS A 40 15.51 -14.06 8.09
N LEU A 41 15.10 -12.86 7.64
CA LEU A 41 15.63 -12.26 6.42
C LEU A 41 17.04 -11.73 6.70
N GLY A 42 17.99 -11.99 5.81
CA GLY A 42 19.29 -11.32 5.84
C GLY A 42 19.12 -9.82 5.61
N GLU A 43 20.08 -9.00 6.08
CA GLU A 43 20.03 -7.54 5.90
C GLU A 43 19.71 -7.11 4.44
N PRO A 44 20.37 -7.66 3.39
CA PRO A 44 20.07 -7.26 2.02
C PRO A 44 18.62 -7.56 1.57
N ASP A 45 18.05 -8.67 2.03
CA ASP A 45 16.67 -9.06 1.68
C ASP A 45 15.66 -8.22 2.45
N ASN A 46 15.95 -7.87 3.71
CA ASN A 46 15.11 -6.97 4.50
C ASN A 46 15.10 -5.56 3.94
N ASP A 47 16.26 -5.00 3.58
CA ASP A 47 16.37 -3.71 2.93
C ASP A 47 15.60 -3.67 1.59
N GLN A 48 15.73 -4.74 0.81
CA GLN A 48 14.99 -4.85 -0.45
C GLN A 48 13.48 -4.94 -0.21
N LEU A 49 13.02 -5.65 0.82
CA LEU A 49 11.61 -5.71 1.20
C LEU A 49 11.07 -4.32 1.58
N VAL A 50 11.82 -3.55 2.37
CA VAL A 50 11.46 -2.16 2.74
C VAL A 50 11.36 -1.29 1.49
N ILE A 51 12.38 -1.32 0.62
CA ILE A 51 12.40 -0.52 -0.61
C ILE A 51 11.25 -0.89 -1.54
N ASP A 52 11.00 -2.18 -1.75
CA ASP A 52 9.93 -2.66 -2.64
C ASP A 52 8.55 -2.30 -2.09
N SER A 53 8.34 -2.43 -0.78
CA SER A 53 7.06 -2.10 -0.13
C SER A 53 6.78 -0.60 -0.17
N LEU A 54 7.73 0.25 0.22
CA LEU A 54 7.58 1.70 0.17
C LEU A 54 7.39 2.20 -1.28
N SER A 55 8.10 1.59 -2.25
CA SER A 55 7.95 1.93 -3.66
C SER A 55 6.59 1.53 -4.21
N ALA A 56 6.10 0.36 -3.87
CA ALA A 56 4.78 -0.09 -4.27
C ALA A 56 3.70 0.84 -3.72
N GLU A 57 3.79 1.21 -2.45
CA GLU A 57 2.83 2.10 -1.79
C GLU A 57 2.87 3.51 -2.39
N ALA A 58 4.07 4.08 -2.64
CA ALA A 58 4.25 5.38 -3.29
C ALA A 58 3.62 5.43 -4.68
N ILE A 59 3.87 4.42 -5.50
CA ILE A 59 3.35 4.33 -6.87
C ILE A 59 1.83 4.18 -6.86
N THR A 60 1.32 3.24 -6.07
CA THR A 60 -0.11 2.91 -6.11
C THR A 60 -0.97 3.98 -5.44
N THR A 61 -0.46 4.66 -4.39
CA THR A 61 -1.18 5.78 -3.79
C THR A 61 -1.29 6.98 -4.75
N SER A 62 -0.27 7.21 -5.58
CA SER A 62 -0.31 8.22 -6.65
C SER A 62 -1.22 7.79 -7.80
N GLU A 63 -1.22 6.51 -8.18
CA GLU A 63 -2.08 5.96 -9.24
C GLU A 63 -3.59 6.04 -8.90
N ILE A 64 -3.96 5.90 -7.62
CA ILE A 64 -5.34 6.13 -7.15
C ILE A 64 -5.80 7.54 -7.50
N GLU A 65 -4.93 8.53 -7.37
CA GLU A 65 -5.19 9.94 -7.71
C GLU A 65 -4.98 10.26 -9.21
N GLY A 66 -4.66 9.26 -10.03
CA GLY A 66 -4.48 9.41 -11.48
C GLY A 66 -3.07 9.81 -11.92
N GLU A 67 -2.09 9.81 -11.03
CA GLU A 67 -0.70 10.16 -11.29
C GLU A 67 0.12 8.89 -11.55
N ILE A 68 0.70 8.76 -12.76
CA ILE A 68 1.50 7.59 -13.17
C ILE A 68 2.98 7.89 -12.98
N LEU A 69 3.64 7.12 -12.13
CA LEU A 69 5.04 7.29 -11.75
C LEU A 69 5.94 6.19 -12.34
N ASP A 70 7.20 6.54 -12.65
CA ASP A 70 8.21 5.56 -13.06
C ASP A 70 8.74 4.78 -11.85
N ARG A 71 8.50 3.48 -11.84
CA ARG A 71 8.90 2.60 -10.74
C ARG A 71 10.40 2.66 -10.42
N ALA A 72 11.25 2.70 -11.44
CA ALA A 72 12.70 2.69 -11.23
C ALA A 72 13.19 4.02 -10.64
N SER A 73 12.54 5.13 -11.01
CA SER A 73 12.81 6.45 -10.43
C SER A 73 12.36 6.52 -8.96
N VAL A 74 11.16 6.00 -8.62
CA VAL A 74 10.69 5.90 -7.23
C VAL A 74 11.63 5.05 -6.38
N GLN A 75 12.03 3.86 -6.85
CA GLN A 75 12.97 2.99 -6.14
C GLN A 75 14.34 3.66 -5.92
N SER A 76 14.87 4.34 -6.92
CA SER A 76 16.14 5.07 -6.80
C SER A 76 16.03 6.21 -5.77
N SER A 77 14.90 6.93 -5.76
CA SER A 77 14.63 8.00 -4.80
C SER A 77 14.52 7.47 -3.37
N ILE A 78 13.74 6.41 -3.14
CA ILE A 78 13.58 5.78 -1.82
C ILE A 78 14.94 5.26 -1.31
N ARG A 79 15.74 4.58 -2.15
CA ARG A 79 17.08 4.14 -1.77
C ARG A 79 17.95 5.31 -1.29
N ARG A 80 17.93 6.42 -2.03
CA ARG A 80 18.68 7.62 -1.68
C ARG A 80 18.23 8.19 -0.34
N HIS A 81 16.94 8.34 -0.13
CA HIS A 81 16.40 8.87 1.13
C HIS A 81 16.67 7.94 2.32
N LEU A 82 16.73 6.61 2.11
CA LEU A 82 17.11 5.63 3.14
C LEU A 82 18.62 5.58 3.39
N GLY A 83 19.46 6.20 2.54
CA GLY A 83 20.93 6.22 2.68
C GLY A 83 21.64 5.05 2.00
N PHE A 84 20.94 4.30 1.14
CA PHE A 84 21.56 3.22 0.36
C PHE A 84 22.28 3.76 -0.89
N VAL A 85 23.23 2.96 -1.39
CA VAL A 85 23.88 3.24 -2.68
C VAL A 85 22.85 3.24 -3.81
N THR A 86 22.87 4.29 -4.64
CA THR A 86 21.94 4.47 -5.74
C THR A 86 22.65 4.53 -7.08
N ASP A 87 21.92 4.25 -8.15
CA ASP A 87 22.31 4.66 -9.49
C ASP A 87 22.25 6.20 -9.63
N ASN A 88 22.98 6.76 -10.60
CA ASN A 88 22.94 8.21 -10.87
C ASN A 88 21.72 8.62 -11.71
N ARG A 89 20.60 7.91 -11.57
CA ARG A 89 19.38 8.16 -12.31
C ARG A 89 18.81 9.54 -11.96
N ARG A 90 18.38 10.26 -12.99
CA ARG A 90 17.56 11.46 -12.79
C ARG A 90 16.18 11.04 -12.35
N VAL A 91 15.75 11.52 -11.20
CA VAL A 91 14.42 11.27 -10.62
C VAL A 91 13.52 12.45 -10.96
N GLY A 92 12.28 12.16 -11.37
CA GLY A 92 11.26 13.18 -11.58
C GLY A 92 10.82 13.82 -10.25
N VAL A 93 10.24 15.01 -10.35
CA VAL A 93 9.83 15.78 -9.16
C VAL A 93 8.73 15.06 -8.38
N ALA A 94 7.75 14.47 -9.07
CA ALA A 94 6.65 13.74 -8.44
C ALA A 94 7.14 12.46 -7.75
N GLU A 95 8.05 11.70 -8.38
CA GLU A 95 8.65 10.51 -7.79
C GLU A 95 9.50 10.85 -6.56
N GLN A 96 10.24 11.96 -6.60
CA GLN A 96 10.99 12.42 -5.43
C GLN A 96 10.07 12.79 -4.28
N ALA A 97 9.03 13.57 -4.56
CA ALA A 97 8.06 14.08 -3.61
C ALA A 97 7.38 12.97 -2.80
N ILE A 98 6.78 12.02 -3.49
CA ILE A 98 6.10 10.90 -2.82
C ILE A 98 7.07 9.97 -2.10
N SER A 99 8.27 9.75 -2.65
CA SER A 99 9.32 8.94 -2.02
C SER A 99 9.77 9.54 -0.70
N GLU A 100 9.96 10.85 -0.65
CA GLU A 100 10.37 11.59 0.54
C GLU A 100 9.30 11.47 1.64
N MET A 101 8.03 11.68 1.30
CA MET A 101 6.92 11.53 2.24
C MET A 101 6.83 10.09 2.79
N MET A 102 6.98 9.07 1.95
CA MET A 102 6.92 7.67 2.39
C MET A 102 8.07 7.30 3.32
N VAL A 103 9.28 7.81 3.06
CA VAL A 103 10.43 7.58 3.93
C VAL A 103 10.28 8.35 5.25
N ASP A 104 9.75 9.57 5.22
CA ASP A 104 9.44 10.31 6.44
C ASP A 104 8.41 9.59 7.29
N LEU A 105 7.31 9.13 6.72
CA LEU A 105 6.32 8.29 7.41
C LEU A 105 6.97 7.06 8.05
N HIS A 106 7.82 6.35 7.30
CA HIS A 106 8.52 5.15 7.78
C HIS A 106 9.39 5.44 9.01
N ARG A 107 10.05 6.60 9.04
CA ARG A 107 10.92 7.03 10.15
C ARG A 107 10.16 7.63 11.32
N SER A 108 9.12 8.41 11.03
CA SER A 108 8.39 9.20 12.02
C SER A 108 7.07 8.56 12.49
N PHE A 109 6.82 7.28 12.17
CA PHE A 109 5.54 6.62 12.47
C PHE A 109 5.14 6.71 13.95
N ALA A 110 6.10 6.62 14.88
CA ALA A 110 5.86 6.65 16.32
C ALA A 110 5.58 8.07 16.86
N ALA A 111 5.98 9.12 16.15
CA ALA A 111 5.78 10.49 16.58
C ALA A 111 4.30 10.87 16.67
N PRO A 112 3.88 11.71 17.62
CA PRO A 112 2.54 12.28 17.63
C PRO A 112 2.24 13.03 16.33
N LEU A 113 0.97 13.07 15.95
CA LEU A 113 0.53 13.89 14.82
C LEU A 113 0.54 15.37 15.19
N SER A 114 1.00 16.23 14.29
CA SER A 114 0.97 17.68 14.45
C SER A 114 0.65 18.38 13.14
N ASN A 115 0.30 19.67 13.22
CA ASN A 115 0.13 20.52 12.03
C ASN A 115 1.40 20.57 11.18
N GLU A 116 2.56 20.68 11.83
CA GLU A 116 3.86 20.79 11.17
C GLU A 116 4.13 19.54 10.31
N MET A 117 3.86 18.33 10.83
CA MET A 117 3.99 17.09 10.07
C MET A 117 3.06 17.06 8.85
N LEU A 118 1.80 17.41 9.02
CA LEU A 118 0.83 17.46 7.93
C LEU A 118 1.22 18.50 6.86
N PHE A 119 1.68 19.66 7.28
CA PHE A 119 2.12 20.73 6.38
C PHE A 119 3.40 20.36 5.64
N GLU A 120 4.31 19.62 6.28
CA GLU A 120 5.52 19.12 5.64
C GLU A 120 5.18 18.05 4.59
N TRP A 121 4.35 17.07 4.92
CA TRP A 121 3.89 16.08 3.95
C TRP A 121 3.17 16.73 2.77
N HIS A 122 2.34 17.73 3.04
CA HIS A 122 1.68 18.48 1.96
C HIS A 122 2.68 19.27 1.11
N ARG A 123 3.70 19.91 1.71
CA ARG A 123 4.79 20.56 0.95
C ARG A 123 5.58 19.58 0.08
N MET A 124 5.93 18.43 0.62
CA MET A 124 6.59 17.37 -0.17
C MET A 124 5.76 17.03 -1.40
N LEU A 125 4.46 16.73 -1.23
CA LEU A 125 3.59 16.29 -2.32
C LEU A 125 3.29 17.38 -3.37
N THR A 126 3.17 18.62 -2.94
CA THR A 126 2.60 19.69 -3.77
C THR A 126 3.54 20.86 -4.03
N GLY A 127 4.75 20.85 -3.48
CA GLY A 127 5.68 21.99 -3.54
C GLY A 127 6.07 22.42 -4.95
N SER A 128 5.95 21.54 -5.96
CA SER A 128 6.18 21.85 -7.37
C SER A 128 4.93 22.38 -8.11
N ARG A 129 3.75 22.31 -7.49
CA ARG A 129 2.47 22.71 -8.10
C ARG A 129 2.33 24.23 -8.08
N ARG A 130 2.18 24.83 -9.25
CA ARG A 130 2.01 26.28 -9.40
C ARG A 130 0.56 26.75 -9.44
N ASP A 131 -0.35 25.82 -9.59
CA ASP A 131 -1.81 26.05 -9.65
C ASP A 131 -2.45 26.09 -8.26
N LEU A 132 -1.75 25.60 -7.21
CA LEU A 132 -2.24 25.65 -5.83
C LEU A 132 -1.82 26.95 -5.13
N LYS A 133 -2.74 27.51 -4.35
CA LYS A 133 -2.52 28.75 -3.57
C LYS A 133 -2.00 28.49 -2.16
N ASN A 134 -2.38 27.34 -1.57
CA ASN A 134 -2.12 27.01 -0.18
C ASN A 134 -1.22 25.77 -0.08
N ILE A 135 0.10 25.94 -0.31
CA ILE A 135 1.09 24.88 -0.13
C ILE A 135 1.60 24.87 1.30
N GLY A 136 1.61 23.68 1.96
CA GLY A 136 2.07 23.51 3.33
C GLY A 136 1.23 24.24 4.38
N ARG A 137 -0.04 24.40 4.11
CA ARG A 137 -1.07 24.99 5.01
C ARG A 137 -2.46 24.57 4.57
N TYR A 138 -3.45 24.74 5.42
CA TYR A 138 -4.84 24.45 5.09
C TYR A 138 -5.38 25.39 4.02
N ARG A 139 -6.37 24.91 3.27
CA ARG A 139 -7.09 25.69 2.25
C ARG A 139 -7.81 26.88 2.88
N THR A 140 -7.93 27.98 2.11
CA THR A 140 -8.53 29.25 2.58
C THR A 140 -9.55 29.83 1.60
N HIS A 141 -9.79 29.16 0.46
CA HIS A 141 -10.74 29.63 -0.55
C HIS A 141 -12.17 29.61 0.01
N ARG A 142 -13.01 30.51 -0.49
CA ARG A 142 -14.41 30.66 -0.02
C ARG A 142 -15.37 29.71 -0.73
N GLU A 143 -15.01 29.28 -1.93
CA GLU A 143 -15.78 28.33 -2.74
C GLU A 143 -15.86 26.99 -2.01
N PRO A 144 -17.01 26.29 -2.08
CA PRO A 144 -17.13 24.96 -1.50
C PRO A 144 -16.08 23.99 -2.05
N MET A 145 -15.47 23.23 -1.15
CA MET A 145 -14.58 22.14 -1.54
C MET A 145 -15.41 20.90 -1.81
N GLN A 146 -15.53 20.53 -3.10
CA GLN A 146 -16.40 19.43 -3.53
C GLN A 146 -15.61 18.33 -4.23
N ILE A 147 -15.99 17.09 -3.98
CA ILE A 147 -15.57 15.92 -4.75
C ILE A 147 -16.62 15.68 -5.82
N VAL A 148 -16.21 15.85 -7.07
CA VAL A 148 -17.12 15.83 -8.22
C VAL A 148 -16.68 14.82 -9.28
N SER A 149 -17.63 14.34 -10.07
CA SER A 149 -17.39 13.60 -11.32
C SER A 149 -18.31 14.10 -12.44
N GLY A 150 -18.08 13.61 -13.65
CA GLY A 150 -18.89 14.00 -14.81
C GLY A 150 -18.36 15.23 -15.57
N PRO A 151 -19.13 15.77 -16.49
CA PRO A 151 -18.74 16.93 -17.31
C PRO A 151 -18.62 18.21 -16.48
N ILE A 152 -17.73 19.11 -16.88
CA ILE A 152 -17.48 20.39 -16.16
C ILE A 152 -18.73 21.27 -16.06
N ASP A 153 -19.58 21.21 -17.06
CA ASP A 153 -20.85 21.99 -17.17
C ASP A 153 -22.02 21.35 -16.41
N ALA A 154 -21.90 20.09 -16.02
CA ALA A 154 -22.92 19.36 -15.25
C ALA A 154 -22.26 18.37 -14.25
N PRO A 155 -21.50 18.83 -13.25
CA PRO A 155 -20.81 17.96 -12.31
C PRO A 155 -21.80 17.25 -11.38
N VAL A 156 -21.52 15.99 -11.10
CA VAL A 156 -22.18 15.23 -10.03
C VAL A 156 -21.36 15.42 -8.76
N VAL A 157 -21.97 16.02 -7.74
CA VAL A 157 -21.33 16.24 -6.43
C VAL A 157 -21.52 15.01 -5.56
N HIS A 158 -20.44 14.31 -5.26
CA HIS A 158 -20.41 13.13 -4.40
C HIS A 158 -20.22 13.49 -2.91
N PHE A 159 -19.53 14.59 -2.65
CA PHE A 159 -19.29 15.08 -1.29
C PHE A 159 -18.93 16.56 -1.32
N GLU A 160 -19.34 17.29 -0.25
CA GLU A 160 -18.90 18.65 0.04
C GLU A 160 -18.29 18.68 1.44
N ALA A 161 -17.06 19.15 1.52
CA ALA A 161 -16.30 19.26 2.75
C ALA A 161 -16.70 20.51 3.56
N PRO A 162 -16.36 20.56 4.88
CA PRO A 162 -16.60 21.74 5.71
C PRO A 162 -15.99 23.01 5.11
N PRO A 163 -16.54 24.20 5.40
CA PRO A 163 -16.00 25.48 4.92
C PRO A 163 -14.54 25.68 5.30
N SER A 164 -13.75 26.33 4.43
CA SER A 164 -12.32 26.58 4.70
C SER A 164 -12.08 27.39 6.00
N ALA A 165 -13.04 28.23 6.39
CA ALA A 165 -12.94 28.98 7.63
C ALA A 165 -12.94 28.09 8.89
N ASP A 166 -13.51 26.89 8.81
CA ASP A 166 -13.57 25.93 9.91
C ASP A 166 -12.33 25.03 10.01
N MET A 167 -11.44 25.04 9.03
CA MET A 167 -10.28 24.13 8.98
C MET A 167 -9.40 24.15 10.23
N PRO A 168 -9.07 25.30 10.85
CA PRO A 168 -8.26 25.30 12.07
C PRO A 168 -8.93 24.54 13.23
N ARG A 169 -10.26 24.67 13.37
CA ARG A 169 -11.05 23.97 14.40
C ARG A 169 -11.15 22.46 14.10
N GLU A 170 -11.56 22.11 12.89
CA GLU A 170 -11.73 20.72 12.46
C GLU A 170 -10.41 19.93 12.59
N MET A 171 -9.31 20.52 12.18
CA MET A 171 -8.01 19.88 12.26
C MET A 171 -7.45 19.85 13.68
N SER A 172 -7.77 20.83 14.54
CA SER A 172 -7.44 20.75 15.96
C SER A 172 -8.13 19.56 16.61
N TRP A 173 -9.43 19.37 16.37
CA TRP A 173 -10.19 18.22 16.88
C TRP A 173 -9.66 16.89 16.33
N PHE A 174 -9.35 16.82 15.04
CA PHE A 174 -8.79 15.63 14.41
C PHE A 174 -7.43 15.24 15.01
N ILE A 175 -6.49 16.19 15.14
CA ILE A 175 -5.15 15.95 15.69
C ILE A 175 -5.24 15.53 17.16
N ASP A 176 -6.09 16.19 17.94
CA ASP A 176 -6.32 15.83 19.32
C ASP A 176 -6.89 14.40 19.44
N TRP A 177 -7.94 14.08 18.68
CA TRP A 177 -8.51 12.75 18.60
C TRP A 177 -7.45 11.71 18.18
N PHE A 178 -6.66 11.99 17.14
CA PHE A 178 -5.60 11.10 16.66
C PHE A 178 -4.59 10.76 17.75
N ASN A 179 -4.17 11.75 18.54
CA ASN A 179 -3.15 11.55 19.55
C ASN A 179 -3.69 10.92 20.84
N ARG A 180 -4.89 11.28 21.29
CA ARG A 180 -5.49 10.72 22.51
C ARG A 180 -5.97 9.28 22.36
N THR A 181 -6.28 8.83 21.12
CA THR A 181 -6.67 7.45 20.81
C THR A 181 -5.50 6.53 20.45
N ALA A 182 -4.25 7.02 20.55
CA ALA A 182 -3.04 6.24 20.26
C ALA A 182 -2.87 5.06 21.23
N PRO A 183 -2.09 4.02 20.87
CA PRO A 183 -1.72 2.96 21.80
C PRO A 183 -1.17 3.54 23.11
N ASP A 184 -1.42 2.85 24.23
CA ASP A 184 -1.01 3.24 25.60
C ASP A 184 -1.60 4.58 26.10
N ARG A 185 -2.65 5.09 25.47
CA ARG A 185 -3.44 6.22 25.96
C ARG A 185 -4.75 5.74 26.60
N ALA A 186 -5.32 6.60 27.44
CA ALA A 186 -6.57 6.27 28.17
C ALA A 186 -7.77 5.97 27.24
N GLU A 187 -7.83 6.61 26.07
CA GLU A 187 -8.86 6.43 25.06
C GLU A 187 -8.37 5.59 23.87
N SER A 188 -7.40 4.72 24.08
CA SER A 188 -6.82 3.86 23.04
C SER A 188 -7.90 3.06 22.28
N LEU A 189 -7.85 3.11 20.96
CA LEU A 189 -8.72 2.36 20.07
C LEU A 189 -7.97 1.18 19.42
N PRO A 190 -8.70 0.09 19.06
CA PRO A 190 -8.13 -1.01 18.28
C PRO A 190 -7.57 -0.52 16.94
N ALA A 191 -6.55 -1.21 16.43
CA ALA A 191 -5.72 -0.77 15.30
C ALA A 191 -6.51 -0.47 14.01
N LEU A 192 -7.34 -1.42 13.58
CA LEU A 192 -8.11 -1.30 12.32
C LEU A 192 -9.23 -0.27 12.46
N THR A 193 -9.90 -0.26 13.60
CA THR A 193 -10.94 0.71 13.93
C THR A 193 -10.37 2.13 13.90
N ARG A 194 -9.27 2.38 14.61
CA ARG A 194 -8.63 3.68 14.65
C ARG A 194 -8.13 4.12 13.29
N ALA A 195 -7.49 3.22 12.52
CA ALA A 195 -6.98 3.53 11.17
C ALA A 195 -8.12 3.85 10.20
N GLY A 196 -9.22 3.09 10.25
CA GLY A 196 -10.40 3.32 9.41
C GLY A 196 -11.10 4.64 9.74
N ILE A 197 -11.27 4.96 11.03
CA ILE A 197 -11.83 6.25 11.47
C ILE A 197 -10.92 7.40 11.03
N ALA A 198 -9.62 7.33 11.29
CA ALA A 198 -8.69 8.40 10.93
C ALA A 198 -8.69 8.69 9.43
N HIS A 199 -8.67 7.64 8.60
CA HIS A 199 -8.73 7.79 7.16
C HIS A 199 -10.02 8.48 6.73
N PHE A 200 -11.17 7.99 7.16
CA PHE A 200 -12.47 8.53 6.84
C PHE A 200 -12.65 9.97 7.32
N TYR A 201 -12.34 10.23 8.59
CA TYR A 201 -12.46 11.55 9.21
C TYR A 201 -11.61 12.59 8.48
N PHE A 202 -10.33 12.28 8.20
CA PHE A 202 -9.43 13.18 7.45
C PHE A 202 -9.93 13.47 6.04
N VAL A 203 -10.42 12.45 5.33
CA VAL A 203 -10.96 12.61 3.98
C VAL A 203 -12.25 13.44 3.99
N CYS A 204 -13.09 13.33 5.03
CA CYS A 204 -14.28 14.18 5.19
C CYS A 204 -13.93 15.63 5.52
N ILE A 205 -12.93 15.92 6.35
CA ILE A 205 -12.46 17.29 6.60
C ILE A 205 -11.89 17.91 5.32
N HIS A 206 -11.13 17.15 4.55
CA HIS A 206 -10.50 17.55 3.29
C HIS A 206 -9.72 18.86 3.40
N PRO A 207 -8.70 18.93 4.30
CA PRO A 207 -8.12 20.19 4.74
C PRO A 207 -7.25 20.92 3.71
N PHE A 208 -6.82 20.24 2.65
CA PHE A 208 -5.91 20.78 1.64
C PHE A 208 -6.61 20.98 0.29
N GLU A 209 -6.00 21.77 -0.59
CA GLU A 209 -6.49 21.95 -1.97
C GLU A 209 -6.24 20.69 -2.83
N ASP A 210 -5.17 19.93 -2.54
CA ASP A 210 -4.83 18.65 -3.17
C ASP A 210 -4.06 17.76 -2.18
N GLY A 211 -3.86 16.47 -2.48
CA GLY A 211 -3.06 15.54 -1.67
C GLY A 211 -3.80 14.90 -0.49
N ASN A 212 -5.07 15.22 -0.26
CA ASN A 212 -5.83 14.70 0.89
C ASN A 212 -5.94 13.16 0.88
N GLY A 213 -6.15 12.54 -0.26
CA GLY A 213 -6.22 11.08 -0.37
C GLY A 213 -4.88 10.41 -0.02
N ARG A 214 -3.76 10.91 -0.54
CA ARG A 214 -2.41 10.40 -0.26
C ARG A 214 -2.06 10.55 1.22
N ILE A 215 -2.31 11.72 1.82
CA ILE A 215 -2.07 11.96 3.25
C ILE A 215 -3.01 11.12 4.12
N GLY A 216 -4.30 10.99 3.76
CA GLY A 216 -5.26 10.15 4.49
C GLY A 216 -4.84 8.67 4.55
N ARG A 217 -4.32 8.12 3.45
CA ARG A 217 -3.77 6.75 3.43
C ARG A 217 -2.49 6.66 4.26
N ALA A 218 -1.59 7.64 4.19
CA ALA A 218 -0.40 7.71 5.02
C ALA A 218 -0.72 7.78 6.53
N LEU A 219 -1.77 8.51 6.92
CA LEU A 219 -2.26 8.56 8.31
C LEU A 219 -2.80 7.20 8.77
N ALA A 220 -3.51 6.47 7.92
CA ALA A 220 -3.94 5.12 8.23
C ALA A 220 -2.74 4.18 8.45
N GLU A 221 -1.74 4.23 7.58
CA GLU A 221 -0.50 3.46 7.75
C GLU A 221 0.27 3.84 9.02
N LYS A 222 0.36 5.13 9.34
CA LYS A 222 0.96 5.62 10.59
C LYS A 222 0.31 4.99 11.81
N ILE A 223 -1.02 4.91 11.84
CA ILE A 223 -1.77 4.27 12.93
C ILE A 223 -1.48 2.78 13.02
N LEU A 224 -1.50 2.06 11.88
CA LEU A 224 -1.20 0.64 11.86
C LEU A 224 0.23 0.37 12.36
N ALA A 225 1.19 1.21 11.96
CA ALA A 225 2.57 1.16 12.43
C ALA A 225 2.69 1.41 13.94
N GLN A 226 2.00 2.43 14.47
CA GLN A 226 1.93 2.72 15.91
C GLN A 226 1.39 1.52 16.69
N SER A 227 0.32 0.90 16.19
CA SER A 227 -0.31 -0.25 16.85
C SER A 227 0.56 -1.51 16.86
N LEU A 228 1.46 -1.67 15.87
CA LEU A 228 2.43 -2.78 15.81
C LEU A 228 3.77 -2.44 16.47
N GLY A 229 3.98 -1.17 16.90
CA GLY A 229 5.23 -0.70 17.48
C GLY A 229 6.42 -0.68 16.49
N ARG A 230 6.16 -0.68 15.19
CA ARG A 230 7.16 -0.72 14.12
C ARG A 230 6.54 -0.25 12.78
N PRO A 231 7.36 0.20 11.82
CA PRO A 231 6.86 0.52 10.49
C PRO A 231 6.12 -0.66 9.88
N THR A 232 4.97 -0.38 9.26
CA THR A 232 4.27 -1.37 8.44
C THR A 232 4.88 -1.42 7.05
N LEU A 233 4.83 -2.59 6.44
CA LEU A 233 5.16 -2.77 5.03
C LEU A 233 3.91 -3.31 4.31
N ILE A 234 2.74 -2.85 4.77
CA ILE A 234 1.44 -3.33 4.27
C ILE A 234 1.16 -2.68 2.92
N ALA A 235 0.78 -3.47 1.92
CA ALA A 235 0.42 -3.00 0.59
C ALA A 235 -1.00 -2.42 0.57
N LEU A 236 -1.26 -1.36 1.38
CA LEU A 236 -2.59 -0.78 1.57
C LEU A 236 -3.11 -0.11 0.31
N ALA A 237 -2.35 0.82 -0.27
CA ALA A 237 -2.77 1.52 -1.48
C ALA A 237 -2.93 0.57 -2.67
N ALA A 238 -2.06 -0.45 -2.81
CA ALA A 238 -2.19 -1.46 -3.85
C ALA A 238 -3.50 -2.25 -3.73
N THR A 239 -3.91 -2.57 -2.51
CA THR A 239 -5.18 -3.29 -2.26
C THR A 239 -6.39 -2.38 -2.50
N ILE A 240 -6.32 -1.11 -2.11
CA ILE A 240 -7.35 -0.09 -2.42
C ILE A 240 -7.47 0.10 -3.93
N LEU A 241 -6.36 0.23 -4.67
CA LEU A 241 -6.34 0.41 -6.11
C LEU A 241 -7.05 -0.74 -6.83
N ASN A 242 -6.79 -1.99 -6.42
CA ASN A 242 -7.47 -3.17 -6.96
C ASN A 242 -8.98 -3.17 -6.70
N ARG A 243 -9.44 -2.41 -5.71
CA ARG A 243 -10.84 -2.24 -5.31
C ARG A 243 -11.30 -0.78 -5.42
N ARG A 244 -10.70 0.01 -6.32
CA ARG A 244 -10.88 1.46 -6.40
C ARG A 244 -12.34 1.88 -6.46
N ARG A 245 -13.16 1.20 -7.24
CA ARG A 245 -14.60 1.48 -7.33
C ARG A 245 -15.31 1.26 -5.98
N ALA A 246 -15.10 0.11 -5.36
CA ALA A 246 -15.69 -0.22 -4.05
C ALA A 246 -15.21 0.73 -2.94
N TYR A 247 -13.98 1.24 -3.04
CA TYR A 247 -13.46 2.25 -2.12
C TYR A 247 -14.26 3.56 -2.17
N TYR A 248 -14.47 4.11 -3.36
CA TYR A 248 -15.25 5.36 -3.50
C TYR A 248 -16.72 5.15 -3.16
N GLU A 249 -17.31 4.01 -3.54
CA GLU A 249 -18.69 3.65 -3.16
C GLU A 249 -18.86 3.50 -1.64
N ALA A 250 -17.84 2.97 -0.93
CA ALA A 250 -17.87 2.84 0.53
C ALA A 250 -17.79 4.22 1.21
N LEU A 251 -16.92 5.12 0.73
CA LEU A 251 -16.86 6.51 1.22
C LEU A 251 -18.18 7.24 0.99
N GLU A 252 -18.73 7.17 -0.22
CA GLU A 252 -19.96 7.87 -0.60
C GLU A 252 -21.18 7.42 0.22
N ARG A 253 -21.30 6.11 0.48
CA ARG A 253 -22.39 5.59 1.34
C ARG A 253 -22.28 6.05 2.79
N THR A 254 -21.08 6.34 3.27
CA THR A 254 -20.83 6.68 4.67
C THR A 254 -20.82 8.20 4.91
N ASN A 255 -20.65 9.04 3.90
CA ASN A 255 -20.47 10.48 4.02
C ASN A 255 -21.72 11.26 4.49
N THR A 256 -22.80 10.56 4.80
CA THR A 256 -24.06 11.09 5.35
C THR A 256 -24.47 10.44 6.68
N SER A 257 -23.60 9.66 7.33
CA SER A 257 -23.89 8.96 8.58
C SER A 257 -22.73 9.01 9.56
N LEU A 258 -23.02 9.23 10.86
CA LEU A 258 -22.02 9.09 11.93
C LEU A 258 -21.83 7.62 12.36
N GLU A 259 -22.64 6.69 11.85
CA GLU A 259 -22.48 5.26 12.08
C GLU A 259 -21.54 4.67 11.01
N LEU A 260 -20.38 4.14 11.44
CA LEU A 260 -19.27 3.75 10.57
C LEU A 260 -19.07 2.25 10.43
N THR A 261 -19.93 1.38 10.95
CA THR A 261 -19.68 -0.08 10.98
C THR A 261 -19.37 -0.65 9.61
N GLU A 262 -20.15 -0.31 8.58
CA GLU A 262 -19.95 -0.85 7.22
C GLU A 262 -18.65 -0.35 6.58
N TRP A 263 -18.31 0.92 6.77
CA TRP A 263 -17.04 1.47 6.35
C TRP A 263 -15.87 0.76 7.03
N LEU A 264 -15.94 0.62 8.36
CA LEU A 264 -14.87 0.00 9.15
C LEU A 264 -14.71 -1.49 8.82
N ALA A 265 -15.80 -2.21 8.58
CA ALA A 265 -15.77 -3.61 8.14
C ALA A 265 -15.09 -3.73 6.76
N TRP A 266 -15.45 -2.87 5.81
CA TRP A 266 -14.80 -2.81 4.50
C TRP A 266 -13.32 -2.48 4.61
N PHE A 267 -12.98 -1.43 5.36
CA PHE A 267 -11.59 -0.96 5.53
C PHE A 267 -10.72 -2.01 6.23
N ALA A 268 -11.21 -2.63 7.30
CA ALA A 268 -10.53 -3.71 8.01
C ALA A 268 -10.26 -4.92 7.09
N ALA A 269 -11.23 -5.31 6.26
CA ALA A 269 -11.05 -6.37 5.27
C ALA A 269 -9.94 -6.04 4.28
N VAL A 270 -9.88 -4.80 3.78
CA VAL A 270 -8.81 -4.31 2.89
C VAL A 270 -7.45 -4.37 3.56
N VAL A 271 -7.33 -3.94 4.83
CA VAL A 271 -6.06 -4.00 5.59
C VAL A 271 -5.61 -5.45 5.81
N ILE A 272 -6.52 -6.36 6.16
CA ILE A 272 -6.20 -7.80 6.32
C ILE A 272 -5.72 -8.40 4.99
N GLU A 273 -6.37 -8.08 3.87
CA GLU A 273 -5.91 -8.54 2.55
C GLU A 273 -4.53 -7.96 2.22
N ALA A 274 -4.31 -6.67 2.45
CA ALA A 274 -3.03 -6.01 2.24
C ALA A 274 -1.92 -6.67 3.07
N GLN A 275 -2.20 -7.00 4.32
CA GLN A 275 -1.27 -7.71 5.20
C GLN A 275 -0.95 -9.13 4.68
N ARG A 276 -1.96 -9.87 4.18
CA ARG A 276 -1.75 -11.19 3.53
C ARG A 276 -0.84 -11.08 2.31
N ARG A 277 -0.97 -10.02 1.49
CA ARG A 277 -0.12 -9.76 0.31
C ARG A 277 1.34 -9.52 0.73
N THR A 278 1.55 -8.72 1.77
CA THR A 278 2.89 -8.46 2.31
C THR A 278 3.53 -9.73 2.88
N MET A 279 2.77 -10.55 3.60
CA MET A 279 3.23 -11.86 4.08
C MET A 279 3.67 -12.76 2.93
N ALA A 280 2.84 -12.86 1.88
CA ALA A 280 3.16 -13.66 0.68
C ALA A 280 4.44 -13.17 -0.01
N LEU A 281 4.67 -11.85 -0.06
CA LEU A 281 5.91 -11.28 -0.60
C LEU A 281 7.13 -11.64 0.26
N ALA A 282 7.05 -11.51 1.58
CA ALA A 282 8.15 -11.84 2.48
C ALA A 282 8.52 -13.34 2.41
N GLU A 283 7.52 -14.21 2.43
CA GLU A 283 7.74 -15.65 2.25
C GLU A 283 8.36 -16.00 0.89
N PHE A 284 7.92 -15.30 -0.17
CA PHE A 284 8.52 -15.44 -1.50
C PHE A 284 10.01 -15.06 -1.48
N LEU A 285 10.37 -13.95 -0.83
CA LEU A 285 11.78 -13.53 -0.72
C LEU A 285 12.63 -14.56 0.00
N ILE A 286 12.13 -15.15 1.10
CA ILE A 286 12.80 -16.24 1.82
C ILE A 286 13.02 -17.45 0.90
N ASP A 287 11.97 -17.90 0.20
CA ASP A 287 12.05 -19.05 -0.70
C ASP A 287 12.98 -18.77 -1.89
N LYS A 288 12.96 -17.55 -2.43
CA LYS A 288 13.88 -17.09 -3.48
C LYS A 288 15.33 -17.19 -3.03
N THR A 289 15.66 -16.70 -1.83
CA THR A 289 17.02 -16.75 -1.29
C THR A 289 17.45 -18.19 -1.07
N ARG A 290 16.61 -19.04 -0.47
CA ARG A 290 16.87 -20.48 -0.30
C ARG A 290 17.08 -21.18 -1.65
N LEU A 291 16.30 -20.86 -2.67
CA LEU A 291 16.46 -21.44 -4.00
C LEU A 291 17.80 -21.02 -4.63
N LEU A 292 18.14 -19.72 -4.57
CA LEU A 292 19.40 -19.21 -5.13
C LEU A 292 20.62 -19.80 -4.42
N ASP A 293 20.58 -19.94 -3.09
CA ASP A 293 21.66 -20.57 -2.32
C ASP A 293 21.83 -22.05 -2.67
N ARG A 294 20.71 -22.79 -2.80
CA ARG A 294 20.75 -24.20 -3.25
C ARG A 294 21.34 -24.34 -4.64
N MET A 295 21.10 -23.37 -5.53
CA MET A 295 21.59 -23.39 -6.92
C MET A 295 23.02 -22.83 -7.07
N ARG A 296 23.64 -22.36 -6.02
CA ARG A 296 24.98 -21.75 -6.05
C ARG A 296 26.01 -22.74 -6.61
N GLY A 297 26.77 -22.33 -7.62
CA GLY A 297 27.76 -23.17 -8.29
C GLY A 297 27.23 -24.27 -9.19
N GLN A 298 25.90 -24.48 -9.29
CA GLN A 298 25.30 -25.54 -10.08
C GLN A 298 24.77 -25.08 -11.46
N LEU A 299 24.67 -23.77 -11.67
CA LEU A 299 24.09 -23.19 -12.87
C LEU A 299 25.16 -22.53 -13.73
N ASN A 300 25.07 -22.73 -15.06
CA ASN A 300 25.81 -21.91 -16.00
C ASN A 300 25.28 -20.47 -16.03
N GLU A 301 26.03 -19.57 -16.67
CA GLU A 301 25.70 -18.15 -16.68
C GLU A 301 24.33 -17.84 -17.31
N ARG A 302 23.97 -18.52 -18.41
CA ARG A 302 22.66 -18.37 -19.05
C ARG A 302 21.53 -18.84 -18.15
N GLN A 303 21.68 -20.03 -17.52
CA GLN A 303 20.71 -20.58 -16.58
C GLN A 303 20.50 -19.65 -15.40
N ARG A 304 21.59 -19.11 -14.82
CA ARG A 304 21.53 -18.14 -13.72
C ARG A 304 20.80 -16.86 -14.15
N LYS A 305 21.12 -16.31 -15.32
CA LYS A 305 20.46 -15.10 -15.88
C LYS A 305 18.94 -15.29 -16.01
N VAL A 306 18.50 -16.44 -16.52
CA VAL A 306 17.08 -16.75 -16.70
C VAL A 306 16.39 -16.98 -15.36
N LEU A 307 16.99 -17.74 -14.43
CA LEU A 307 16.42 -17.95 -13.10
C LEU A 307 16.21 -16.63 -12.36
N VAL A 308 17.23 -15.77 -12.34
CA VAL A 308 17.13 -14.44 -11.72
C VAL A 308 16.04 -13.60 -12.41
N ARG A 309 15.92 -13.67 -13.75
CA ARG A 309 14.88 -12.94 -14.47
C ARG A 309 13.48 -13.43 -14.12
N VAL A 310 13.28 -14.74 -13.97
CA VAL A 310 11.99 -15.33 -13.54
C VAL A 310 11.64 -14.91 -12.11
N LEU A 311 12.63 -14.93 -11.20
CA LEU A 311 12.43 -14.54 -9.81
C LEU A 311 12.19 -13.02 -9.61
N ARG A 312 12.53 -12.18 -10.57
CA ARG A 312 12.20 -10.74 -10.54
C ARG A 312 10.72 -10.44 -10.76
N GLU A 313 9.95 -11.39 -11.28
CA GLU A 313 8.49 -11.22 -11.47
C GLU A 313 7.69 -11.26 -10.16
N GLY A 314 8.34 -11.61 -9.03
CA GLY A 314 7.71 -11.64 -7.72
C GLY A 314 6.90 -12.90 -7.42
N PRO A 315 6.04 -12.88 -6.38
CA PRO A 315 5.35 -14.05 -5.86
C PRO A 315 4.34 -14.67 -6.84
N GLU A 316 3.79 -13.90 -7.76
CA GLU A 316 2.88 -14.40 -8.80
C GLU A 316 3.60 -15.09 -9.96
N GLY A 317 4.91 -14.88 -10.07
CA GLY A 317 5.76 -15.49 -11.08
C GLY A 317 5.61 -14.89 -12.46
N PHE A 318 6.28 -15.48 -13.44
CA PHE A 318 6.29 -15.04 -14.81
C PHE A 318 4.91 -15.27 -15.46
N LYS A 319 4.24 -14.20 -15.90
CA LYS A 319 2.89 -14.27 -16.46
C LYS A 319 2.81 -15.25 -17.63
N GLY A 320 1.96 -16.27 -17.50
CA GLY A 320 1.83 -17.36 -18.46
C GLY A 320 3.00 -18.35 -18.49
N GLY A 321 3.94 -18.27 -17.54
CA GLY A 321 5.13 -19.10 -17.44
C GLY A 321 6.22 -18.77 -18.47
N LEU A 322 7.46 -19.09 -18.16
CA LEU A 322 8.60 -18.94 -19.06
C LEU A 322 8.51 -20.00 -20.18
N SER A 323 8.62 -19.60 -21.43
CA SER A 323 8.72 -20.51 -22.59
C SER A 323 10.17 -20.64 -23.08
N ALA A 324 10.46 -21.67 -23.90
CA ALA A 324 11.76 -21.78 -24.56
C ALA A 324 12.08 -20.56 -25.46
N ARG A 325 11.04 -19.94 -26.07
CA ARG A 325 11.19 -18.70 -26.83
C ARG A 325 11.65 -17.53 -25.95
N ASN A 326 11.04 -17.38 -24.77
CA ASN A 326 11.49 -16.36 -23.81
C ASN A 326 12.94 -16.61 -23.37
N TYR A 327 13.33 -17.88 -23.15
CA TYR A 327 14.71 -18.24 -22.81
C TYR A 327 15.69 -17.76 -23.90
N VAL A 328 15.39 -18.04 -25.17
CA VAL A 328 16.19 -17.57 -26.32
C VAL A 328 16.33 -16.06 -26.33
N VAL A 329 15.22 -15.34 -26.14
CA VAL A 329 15.23 -13.86 -26.11
C VAL A 329 16.08 -13.31 -24.94
N ILE A 330 15.98 -13.91 -23.75
CA ILE A 330 16.74 -13.46 -22.57
C ILE A 330 18.24 -13.74 -22.70
N THR A 331 18.62 -14.85 -23.34
CA THR A 331 20.01 -15.35 -23.31
C THR A 331 20.76 -15.19 -24.65
N GLY A 332 20.05 -15.04 -25.76
CA GLY A 332 20.63 -15.10 -27.10
C GLY A 332 21.03 -16.53 -27.54
N ALA A 333 20.68 -17.57 -26.81
CA ALA A 333 21.06 -18.96 -27.10
C ALA A 333 20.22 -19.53 -28.25
N SER A 334 20.73 -20.60 -28.90
CA SER A 334 19.95 -21.37 -29.90
C SER A 334 18.78 -22.11 -29.23
N ALA A 335 17.75 -22.45 -30.00
CA ALA A 335 16.58 -23.19 -29.50
C ALA A 335 16.96 -24.55 -28.88
N ALA A 336 17.93 -25.26 -29.46
CA ALA A 336 18.45 -26.52 -28.94
C ALA A 336 19.13 -26.33 -27.57
N THR A 337 19.93 -25.28 -27.42
CA THR A 337 20.58 -24.92 -26.16
C THR A 337 19.56 -24.50 -25.12
N ALA A 338 18.55 -23.72 -25.49
CA ALA A 338 17.46 -23.33 -24.60
C ALA A 338 16.71 -24.54 -24.03
N THR A 339 16.37 -25.52 -24.89
CA THR A 339 15.72 -26.77 -24.47
C THR A 339 16.57 -27.55 -23.47
N ARG A 340 17.88 -27.69 -23.73
CA ARG A 340 18.82 -28.40 -22.86
C ARG A 340 18.99 -27.66 -21.50
N ASP A 341 19.19 -26.35 -21.54
CA ASP A 341 19.38 -25.55 -20.34
C ASP A 341 18.11 -25.56 -19.47
N LEU A 342 16.92 -25.49 -20.06
CA LEU A 342 15.64 -25.57 -19.34
C LEU A 342 15.43 -26.98 -18.72
N ALA A 343 15.75 -28.04 -19.45
CA ALA A 343 15.72 -29.41 -18.90
C ALA A 343 16.65 -29.54 -17.69
N GLY A 344 17.88 -29.04 -17.80
CA GLY A 344 18.83 -29.04 -16.69
C GLY A 344 18.38 -28.20 -15.48
N LEU A 345 17.64 -27.10 -15.68
CA LEU A 345 17.05 -26.31 -14.58
C LEU A 345 15.94 -27.10 -13.88
N VAL A 346 15.13 -27.86 -14.60
CA VAL A 346 14.10 -28.73 -14.03
C VAL A 346 14.73 -29.90 -13.27
N GLU A 347 15.71 -30.57 -13.85
CA GLU A 347 16.43 -31.70 -13.22
C GLU A 347 17.05 -31.30 -11.88
N ARG A 348 17.63 -30.08 -11.79
CA ARG A 348 18.20 -29.55 -10.55
C ARG A 348 17.16 -28.97 -9.58
N GLY A 349 15.88 -29.02 -9.94
CA GLY A 349 14.81 -28.49 -9.10
C GLY A 349 14.80 -26.96 -8.99
N ALA A 350 15.41 -26.23 -9.95
CA ALA A 350 15.33 -24.77 -9.99
C ALA A 350 14.01 -24.29 -10.63
N LEU A 351 13.51 -25.02 -11.60
CA LEU A 351 12.23 -24.77 -12.26
C LEU A 351 11.33 -26.01 -12.19
N VAL A 352 10.03 -25.77 -12.28
CA VAL A 352 8.99 -26.79 -12.51
C VAL A 352 8.46 -26.60 -13.92
N ARG A 353 8.24 -27.68 -14.65
CA ARG A 353 7.65 -27.69 -15.98
C ARG A 353 6.17 -28.03 -15.89
N GLU A 354 5.34 -27.23 -16.56
CA GLU A 354 3.92 -27.46 -16.80
C GLU A 354 3.67 -27.60 -18.30
N GLY A 355 2.88 -28.57 -18.69
CA GLY A 355 2.54 -28.86 -20.10
C GLY A 355 3.68 -29.51 -20.89
N GLU A 356 3.41 -29.79 -22.16
CA GLU A 356 4.31 -30.55 -23.05
C GLU A 356 4.60 -29.82 -24.34
N ARG A 357 5.72 -30.18 -24.97
CA ARG A 357 6.14 -29.73 -26.32
C ARG A 357 6.08 -28.20 -26.42
N ARG A 358 5.40 -27.64 -27.43
CA ARG A 358 5.24 -26.19 -27.67
C ARG A 358 4.45 -25.47 -26.61
N HIS A 359 3.67 -26.19 -25.79
CA HIS A 359 2.88 -25.64 -24.69
C HIS A 359 3.61 -25.71 -23.35
N ALA A 360 4.84 -26.24 -23.29
CA ALA A 360 5.62 -26.29 -22.06
C ALA A 360 5.87 -24.88 -21.52
N ARG A 361 5.60 -24.72 -20.24
CA ARG A 361 5.86 -23.50 -19.46
C ARG A 361 6.68 -23.87 -18.24
N TYR A 362 7.58 -22.99 -17.87
CA TYR A 362 8.50 -23.20 -16.75
C TYR A 362 8.28 -22.11 -15.71
N HIS A 363 8.21 -22.52 -14.47
CA HIS A 363 7.99 -21.65 -13.32
C HIS A 363 9.10 -21.88 -12.31
N ALA A 364 9.44 -20.86 -11.49
CA ALA A 364 10.36 -21.06 -10.39
C ALA A 364 9.81 -22.14 -9.43
N ASN A 365 10.67 -23.02 -8.95
CA ASN A 365 10.28 -24.07 -7.97
C ASN A 365 10.17 -23.46 -6.57
N ILE A 366 9.21 -22.56 -6.43
CA ILE A 366 8.84 -21.84 -5.20
C ILE A 366 7.32 -21.95 -5.06
N ALA A 367 6.83 -22.06 -3.84
CA ALA A 367 5.39 -22.09 -3.59
C ALA A 367 4.70 -20.81 -4.12
N ARG A 368 3.70 -20.98 -4.97
CA ARG A 368 2.85 -19.87 -5.40
C ARG A 368 1.87 -19.55 -4.28
N ARG A 369 1.73 -18.25 -3.98
CA ARG A 369 0.86 -17.75 -2.93
C ARG A 369 -0.18 -16.82 -3.52
N HIS A 370 -1.38 -17.35 -3.69
CA HIS A 370 -2.51 -16.55 -4.12
C HIS A 370 -3.16 -15.91 -2.89
N VAL A 371 -3.31 -14.60 -2.92
CA VAL A 371 -4.05 -13.88 -1.90
C VAL A 371 -5.45 -13.62 -2.42
N VAL A 372 -6.43 -14.24 -1.76
CA VAL A 372 -7.84 -14.07 -2.08
C VAL A 372 -8.36 -12.79 -1.43
N ALA A 373 -9.26 -12.11 -2.10
CA ALA A 373 -9.96 -10.96 -1.58
C ALA A 373 -10.73 -11.31 -0.30
N VAL A 374 -10.76 -10.38 0.66
CA VAL A 374 -11.37 -10.60 1.99
C VAL A 374 -12.59 -9.71 2.18
N ALA A 375 -13.60 -10.22 2.85
CA ALA A 375 -14.71 -9.45 3.38
C ALA A 375 -14.99 -9.81 4.86
N ILE A 376 -15.70 -8.94 5.57
CA ILE A 376 -16.19 -9.18 6.93
C ILE A 376 -17.72 -9.24 6.86
N ASP A 377 -18.29 -10.38 7.20
CA ASP A 377 -19.74 -10.58 7.19
C ASP A 377 -20.42 -9.88 8.38
N GLU A 378 -21.75 -9.92 8.41
CA GLU A 378 -22.56 -9.30 9.48
C GLU A 378 -22.25 -9.89 10.88
N GLN A 379 -21.76 -11.12 10.96
CA GLN A 379 -21.35 -11.79 12.19
C GLN A 379 -19.87 -11.51 12.56
N GLY A 380 -19.18 -10.66 11.81
CA GLY A 380 -17.78 -10.30 12.04
C GLY A 380 -16.78 -11.39 11.65
N ARG A 381 -17.18 -12.38 10.81
CA ARG A 381 -16.27 -13.42 10.31
C ARG A 381 -15.55 -12.93 9.07
N LEU A 382 -14.26 -13.27 8.99
CA LEU A 382 -13.49 -13.08 7.76
C LEU A 382 -13.88 -14.17 6.76
N VAL A 383 -14.38 -13.75 5.60
CA VAL A 383 -14.80 -14.64 4.50
C VAL A 383 -14.02 -14.25 3.23
N ASP A 384 -13.80 -15.23 2.36
CA ASP A 384 -13.21 -14.95 1.06
C ASP A 384 -14.28 -14.26 0.19
N ALA A 385 -13.93 -13.07 -0.31
CA ALA A 385 -14.77 -12.33 -1.25
C ALA A 385 -14.41 -12.79 -2.66
N GLY A 386 -15.30 -13.58 -3.27
CA GLY A 386 -15.20 -14.06 -4.66
C GLY A 386 -15.32 -12.96 -5.69
#